data_faf7d7126f5333cb1f892209525c3cad
#
_entry.id   faf7d7126f5333cb1f892209525c3cad
#
_cell.length_a   1.000
_cell.length_b   1.000
_cell.length_c   1.000
_cell.angle_alpha   90.00
_cell.angle_beta   90.00
_cell.angle_gamma   90.00
#
_symmetry.space_group_name_H-M   'P 1'
#
loop_
_entity.id
_entity.type
_entity.pdbx_description
1 polymer ?
#
loop_
_entity_poly.entity_id
_entity_poly.type
_entity_poly.pdbx_seq_one_letter_code
_entity_poly.pdbx_strand_id
1 'polypeptide(L)'
;MKIGCVVMAAGRGRRFGANKLLAPLAGEPLLSYALRALPRERLARTVAVVSDEGVAALCRACGVFPLRYPGGPQSETVRRGIGQMREMEGCLFVQGDQPLLMAQSVERLLESFAAFPDEVHRLSYEGVAGSPVLFPSALFPALAALSGERGGMAAARSSGARIRLVEALSGVEMMDADTEKALSEIEKMLILKKP
;
A
#
# COMPACT_ATOMS: atom_id res chain seq x y z
N MET A 1 -5.83 -18.33 7.29
CA MET A 1 -4.55 -17.63 7.05
C MET A 1 -4.63 -16.23 7.62
N LYS A 2 -3.66 -15.83 8.45
CA LYS A 2 -3.63 -14.49 9.06
C LYS A 2 -2.78 -13.55 8.19
N ILE A 3 -3.40 -12.64 7.48
CA ILE A 3 -2.71 -11.65 6.64
C ILE A 3 -2.82 -10.28 7.29
N GLY A 4 -1.67 -9.61 7.45
CA GLY A 4 -1.61 -8.22 7.87
C GLY A 4 -1.54 -7.27 6.68
N CYS A 5 -1.85 -5.98 6.91
CA CYS A 5 -1.72 -4.94 5.91
C CYS A 5 -0.97 -3.73 6.48
N VAL A 6 -0.01 -3.22 5.71
CA VAL A 6 0.71 -1.99 5.98
C VAL A 6 0.39 -0.98 4.88
N VAL A 7 -0.24 0.12 5.26
CA VAL A 7 -0.44 1.26 4.37
C VAL A 7 0.78 2.18 4.47
N MET A 8 1.46 2.38 3.35
CA MET A 8 2.62 3.24 3.22
C MET A 8 2.18 4.69 3.07
N ALA A 9 2.11 5.43 4.17
CA ALA A 9 1.55 6.79 4.22
C ALA A 9 2.51 7.81 4.88
N ALA A 10 3.81 7.52 4.88
CA ALA A 10 4.84 8.36 5.50
C ALA A 10 5.63 9.23 4.50
N GLY A 11 5.28 9.18 3.23
CA GLY A 11 5.90 9.99 2.18
C GLY A 11 5.74 11.48 2.47
N ARG A 12 6.86 12.23 2.42
CA ARG A 12 6.86 13.70 2.56
C ARG A 12 6.50 14.33 1.21
N GLY A 13 5.24 14.28 0.81
CA GLY A 13 4.73 14.95 -0.39
C GLY A 13 4.78 16.47 -0.30
N ARG A 14 6.00 17.06 -0.09
CA ARG A 14 6.21 18.50 0.11
C ARG A 14 5.91 19.35 -1.15
N ARG A 15 5.65 18.73 -2.28
CA ARG A 15 5.41 19.44 -3.56
C ARG A 15 4.11 20.23 -3.58
N PHE A 16 3.20 19.99 -2.64
CA PHE A 16 1.87 20.62 -2.57
C PHE A 16 1.73 21.66 -1.44
N GLY A 17 2.83 22.09 -0.79
CA GLY A 17 2.74 22.97 0.39
C GLY A 17 2.09 22.33 1.63
N ALA A 18 1.34 21.23 1.44
CA ALA A 18 0.70 20.38 2.45
C ALA A 18 0.95 18.90 2.12
N ASN A 19 0.52 18.00 3.01
CA ASN A 19 0.65 16.56 2.76
C ASN A 19 -0.30 16.13 1.63
N LYS A 20 0.24 15.60 0.52
CA LYS A 20 -0.54 15.17 -0.65
C LYS A 20 -1.65 14.16 -0.32
N LEU A 21 -1.45 13.33 0.72
CA LEU A 21 -2.44 12.32 1.12
C LEU A 21 -3.72 12.92 1.72
N LEU A 22 -3.64 14.20 2.14
CA LEU A 22 -4.79 14.99 2.61
C LEU A 22 -5.36 15.89 1.52
N ALA A 23 -4.73 15.95 0.34
CA ALA A 23 -5.23 16.76 -0.77
C ALA A 23 -6.66 16.32 -1.14
N PRO A 24 -7.57 17.26 -1.41
CA PRO A 24 -8.92 16.94 -1.83
C PRO A 24 -8.90 16.27 -3.21
N LEU A 25 -9.60 15.17 -3.34
CA LEU A 25 -9.81 14.43 -4.56
C LEU A 25 -11.30 14.10 -4.67
N ALA A 26 -12.01 14.71 -5.61
CA ALA A 26 -13.46 14.58 -5.77
C ALA A 26 -14.26 14.78 -4.45
N GLY A 27 -13.79 15.70 -3.59
CA GLY A 27 -14.45 16.10 -2.34
C GLY A 27 -14.01 15.33 -1.09
N GLU A 28 -13.09 14.37 -1.19
CA GLU A 28 -12.56 13.61 -0.05
C GLU A 28 -11.02 13.60 -0.04
N PRO A 29 -10.36 13.39 1.13
CA PRO A 29 -8.91 13.23 1.16
C PRO A 29 -8.44 12.06 0.29
N LEU A 30 -7.35 12.24 -0.48
CA LEU A 30 -6.80 11.25 -1.40
C LEU A 30 -6.60 9.87 -0.74
N LEU A 31 -6.02 9.83 0.47
CA LEU A 31 -5.75 8.57 1.19
C LEU A 31 -7.04 7.78 1.49
N SER A 32 -8.18 8.44 1.64
CA SER A 32 -9.47 7.78 1.95
C SER A 32 -9.83 6.73 0.90
N TYR A 33 -9.49 6.97 -0.36
CA TYR A 33 -9.75 6.04 -1.46
C TYR A 33 -8.93 4.75 -1.33
N ALA A 34 -7.62 4.86 -1.08
CA ALA A 34 -6.76 3.70 -0.86
C ALA A 34 -7.20 2.89 0.39
N LEU A 35 -7.62 3.57 1.46
CA LEU A 35 -8.12 2.91 2.68
C LEU A 35 -9.44 2.17 2.45
N ARG A 36 -10.32 2.68 1.56
CA ARG A 36 -11.58 1.99 1.20
C ARG A 36 -11.38 0.77 0.32
N ALA A 37 -10.30 0.72 -0.44
CA ALA A 37 -9.97 -0.44 -1.28
C ALA A 37 -9.51 -1.66 -0.48
N LEU A 38 -9.31 -1.54 0.85
CA LEU A 38 -8.86 -2.65 1.68
C LEU A 38 -10.04 -3.53 2.10
N PRO A 39 -10.07 -4.84 1.76
CA PRO A 39 -11.06 -5.80 2.26
C PRO A 39 -10.75 -6.16 3.72
N ARG A 40 -11.18 -5.32 4.64
CA ARG A 40 -10.77 -5.34 6.05
C ARG A 40 -11.17 -6.61 6.79
N GLU A 41 -12.28 -7.22 6.41
CA GLU A 41 -12.76 -8.50 6.93
C GLU A 41 -11.84 -9.68 6.58
N ARG A 42 -11.00 -9.52 5.55
CA ARG A 42 -9.98 -10.48 5.13
C ARG A 42 -8.61 -10.24 5.77
N LEU A 43 -8.43 -9.11 6.48
CA LEU A 43 -7.16 -8.66 7.04
C LEU A 43 -7.18 -8.77 8.57
N ALA A 44 -6.32 -9.61 9.13
CA ALA A 44 -6.25 -9.82 10.59
C ALA A 44 -5.75 -8.57 11.36
N ARG A 45 -4.97 -7.72 10.69
CA ARG A 45 -4.46 -6.44 11.23
C ARG A 45 -4.16 -5.49 10.09
N THR A 46 -4.56 -4.22 10.25
CA THR A 46 -4.20 -3.14 9.33
C THR A 46 -3.57 -1.99 10.11
N VAL A 47 -2.38 -1.55 9.68
CA VAL A 47 -1.69 -0.38 10.22
C VAL A 47 -1.32 0.57 9.09
N ALA A 48 -1.30 1.87 9.36
CA ALA A 48 -0.75 2.87 8.45
C ALA A 48 0.52 3.46 9.05
N VAL A 49 1.64 3.41 8.33
CA VAL A 49 2.87 4.08 8.78
C VAL A 49 2.83 5.51 8.27
N VAL A 50 2.83 6.48 9.20
CA VAL A 50 2.54 7.89 8.91
C VAL A 50 3.59 8.81 9.53
N SER A 51 3.86 9.96 8.89
CA SER A 51 4.76 11.01 9.41
C SER A 51 4.04 12.32 9.75
N ASP A 52 2.76 12.42 9.46
CA ASP A 52 1.94 13.64 9.60
C ASP A 52 0.75 13.38 10.52
N GLU A 53 0.40 14.37 11.39
CA GLU A 53 -0.72 14.22 12.34
C GLU A 53 -2.08 14.23 11.67
N GLY A 54 -2.26 15.05 10.64
CA GLY A 54 -3.53 15.08 9.88
C GLY A 54 -3.80 13.74 9.21
N VAL A 55 -2.74 13.13 8.63
CA VAL A 55 -2.81 11.77 8.06
C VAL A 55 -3.13 10.73 9.15
N ALA A 56 -2.51 10.86 10.33
CA ALA A 56 -2.79 9.97 11.46
C ALA A 56 -4.24 10.10 11.94
N ALA A 57 -4.76 11.34 12.02
CA ALA A 57 -6.15 11.59 12.39
C ALA A 57 -7.14 10.99 11.37
N LEU A 58 -6.86 11.13 10.08
CA LEU A 58 -7.65 10.52 9.00
C LEU A 58 -7.65 8.99 9.10
N CYS A 59 -6.47 8.37 9.33
CA CYS A 59 -6.38 6.92 9.51
C CYS A 59 -7.25 6.45 10.68
N ARG A 60 -7.19 7.14 11.84
CA ARG A 60 -8.05 6.82 13.00
C ARG A 60 -9.54 6.93 12.67
N ALA A 61 -9.94 8.02 12.00
CA ALA A 61 -11.33 8.22 11.56
C ALA A 61 -11.81 7.12 10.62
N CYS A 62 -10.88 6.58 9.81
CA CYS A 62 -11.14 5.43 8.96
C CYS A 62 -10.95 4.07 9.66
N GLY A 63 -10.74 3.98 10.98
CA GLY A 63 -10.57 2.71 11.71
C GLY A 63 -9.25 2.00 11.42
N VAL A 64 -8.21 2.70 10.96
CA VAL A 64 -6.87 2.17 10.72
C VAL A 64 -5.91 2.71 11.78
N PHE A 65 -5.14 1.82 12.41
CA PHE A 65 -4.18 2.22 13.44
C PHE A 65 -2.96 2.95 12.82
N PRO A 66 -2.73 4.24 13.16
CA PRO A 66 -1.58 4.98 12.66
C PRO A 66 -0.32 4.69 13.50
N LEU A 67 0.73 4.20 12.85
CA LEU A 67 2.06 4.05 13.43
C LEU A 67 2.90 5.27 13.05
N ARG A 68 3.06 6.19 13.99
CA ARG A 68 3.74 7.46 13.76
C ARG A 68 5.26 7.36 13.88
N TYR A 69 5.96 8.10 13.01
CA TYR A 69 7.38 8.36 13.15
C TYR A 69 7.76 9.67 12.40
N PRO A 70 8.92 10.29 12.69
CA PRO A 70 9.28 11.59 12.09
C PRO A 70 9.45 11.60 10.56
N GLY A 71 9.33 10.44 9.91
CA GLY A 71 9.62 10.25 8.50
C GLY A 71 11.10 9.95 8.26
N GLY A 72 11.40 9.34 7.12
CA GLY A 72 12.74 8.90 6.77
C GLY A 72 12.72 8.11 5.46
N PRO A 73 13.76 7.31 5.19
CA PRO A 73 13.86 6.51 3.98
C PRO A 73 12.76 5.44 3.92
N GLN A 74 12.47 4.95 2.71
CA GLN A 74 11.41 3.97 2.49
C GLN A 74 11.58 2.70 3.33
N SER A 75 12.82 2.25 3.53
CA SER A 75 13.13 1.09 4.37
C SER A 75 12.62 1.22 5.81
N GLU A 76 12.67 2.42 6.38
CA GLU A 76 12.19 2.65 7.73
C GLU A 76 10.66 2.50 7.83
N THR A 77 9.93 2.96 6.82
CA THR A 77 8.49 2.73 6.73
C THR A 77 8.16 1.23 6.66
N VAL A 78 8.89 0.48 5.82
CA VAL A 78 8.73 -0.97 5.72
C VAL A 78 9.05 -1.66 7.05
N ARG A 79 10.20 -1.34 7.68
CA ARG A 79 10.64 -1.93 8.95
C ARG A 79 9.63 -1.72 10.06
N ARG A 80 9.10 -0.50 10.20
CA ARG A 80 8.10 -0.16 11.22
C ARG A 80 6.79 -0.91 11.00
N GLY A 81 6.34 -0.97 9.76
CA GLY A 81 5.15 -1.72 9.40
C GLY A 81 5.27 -3.20 9.69
N ILE A 82 6.37 -3.84 9.20
CA ILE A 82 6.57 -5.28 9.38
C ILE A 82 6.77 -5.66 10.86
N GLY A 83 7.33 -4.76 11.68
CA GLY A 83 7.46 -4.97 13.12
C GLY A 83 6.12 -5.19 13.85
N GLN A 84 5.01 -4.77 13.26
CA GLN A 84 3.65 -4.98 13.78
C GLN A 84 3.02 -6.31 13.32
N MET A 85 3.70 -7.06 12.43
CA MET A 85 3.14 -8.22 11.71
C MET A 85 3.72 -9.56 12.15
N ARG A 86 4.32 -9.64 13.36
CA ARG A 86 5.07 -10.83 13.84
C ARG A 86 4.27 -12.13 13.83
N GLU A 87 2.95 -12.05 14.03
CA GLU A 87 2.06 -13.21 14.10
C GLU A 87 1.32 -13.48 12.78
N MET A 88 1.65 -12.73 11.72
CA MET A 88 1.02 -12.87 10.42
C MET A 88 1.77 -13.88 9.55
N GLU A 89 1.04 -14.60 8.72
CA GLU A 89 1.57 -15.54 7.73
C GLU A 89 1.99 -14.83 6.44
N GLY A 90 1.40 -13.63 6.18
CA GLY A 90 1.75 -12.74 5.09
C GLY A 90 1.46 -11.29 5.44
N CYS A 91 2.08 -10.37 4.71
CA CYS A 91 1.88 -8.94 4.86
C CYS A 91 1.71 -8.25 3.51
N LEU A 92 0.54 -7.64 3.33
CA LEU A 92 0.21 -6.79 2.19
C LEU A 92 0.74 -5.38 2.42
N PHE A 93 1.50 -4.83 1.46
CA PHE A 93 1.93 -3.45 1.44
C PHE A 93 1.16 -2.68 0.38
N VAL A 94 0.46 -1.63 0.79
CA VAL A 94 -0.38 -0.77 -0.06
C VAL A 94 0.16 0.65 -0.02
N GLN A 95 0.28 1.28 -1.18
CA GLN A 95 0.64 2.70 -1.28
C GLN A 95 -0.57 3.57 -0.94
N GLY A 96 -0.36 4.59 -0.09
CA GLY A 96 -1.44 5.51 0.31
C GLY A 96 -1.84 6.50 -0.78
N ASP A 97 -1.04 6.63 -1.83
CA ASP A 97 -1.21 7.56 -2.94
C ASP A 97 -1.71 6.91 -4.25
N GLN A 98 -2.24 5.69 -4.17
CA GLN A 98 -2.90 4.99 -5.27
C GLN A 98 -4.43 4.97 -5.07
N PRO A 99 -5.13 6.08 -5.36
CA PRO A 99 -6.55 6.22 -5.03
C PRO A 99 -7.50 5.44 -5.96
N LEU A 100 -7.01 4.92 -7.09
CA LEU A 100 -7.81 4.13 -8.03
C LEU A 100 -7.74 2.62 -7.79
N LEU A 101 -7.00 2.17 -6.77
CA LEU A 101 -6.93 0.76 -6.38
C LEU A 101 -8.34 0.21 -6.10
N MET A 102 -8.63 -0.97 -6.61
CA MET A 102 -9.92 -1.64 -6.43
C MET A 102 -9.83 -2.76 -5.39
N ALA A 103 -10.87 -2.89 -4.55
CA ALA A 103 -10.95 -3.97 -3.56
C ALA A 103 -10.85 -5.35 -4.19
N GLN A 104 -11.47 -5.56 -5.34
CA GLN A 104 -11.44 -6.85 -6.04
C GLN A 104 -10.03 -7.24 -6.49
N SER A 105 -9.17 -6.28 -6.87
CA SER A 105 -7.77 -6.56 -7.21
C SER A 105 -6.95 -6.91 -5.97
N VAL A 106 -7.26 -6.30 -4.83
CA VAL A 106 -6.66 -6.69 -3.54
C VAL A 106 -7.13 -8.11 -3.15
N GLU A 107 -8.41 -8.43 -3.31
CA GLU A 107 -8.93 -9.77 -3.04
C GLU A 107 -8.25 -10.84 -3.89
N ARG A 108 -8.03 -10.57 -5.19
CA ARG A 108 -7.25 -11.46 -6.07
C ARG A 108 -5.83 -11.72 -5.55
N LEU A 109 -5.16 -10.71 -5.00
CA LEU A 109 -3.85 -10.89 -4.36
C LEU A 109 -3.94 -11.82 -3.15
N LEU A 110 -4.96 -11.64 -2.30
CA LEU A 110 -5.18 -12.49 -1.13
C LEU A 110 -5.50 -13.94 -1.51
N GLU A 111 -6.32 -14.15 -2.54
CA GLU A 111 -6.67 -15.47 -3.06
C GLU A 111 -5.44 -16.16 -3.68
N SER A 112 -4.68 -15.43 -4.49
CA SER A 112 -3.44 -15.95 -5.07
C SER A 112 -2.43 -16.34 -4.00
N PHE A 113 -2.29 -15.55 -2.93
CA PHE A 113 -1.42 -15.87 -1.80
C PHE A 113 -1.92 -17.09 -1.02
N ALA A 114 -3.22 -17.25 -0.86
CA ALA A 114 -3.78 -18.45 -0.22
C ALA A 114 -3.44 -19.74 -0.98
N ALA A 115 -3.34 -19.66 -2.31
CA ALA A 115 -2.96 -20.78 -3.16
C ALA A 115 -1.44 -21.04 -3.19
N PHE A 116 -0.61 -20.01 -3.03
CA PHE A 116 0.86 -20.07 -3.12
C PHE A 116 1.53 -19.23 -2.02
N PRO A 117 1.44 -19.67 -0.74
CA PRO A 117 1.79 -18.83 0.43
C PRO A 117 3.29 -18.53 0.60
N ASP A 118 4.15 -19.25 -0.12
CA ASP A 118 5.61 -19.09 -0.04
C ASP A 118 6.16 -18.11 -1.09
N GLU A 119 5.30 -17.58 -1.96
CA GLU A 119 5.69 -16.67 -3.03
C GLU A 119 5.37 -15.20 -2.66
N VAL A 120 6.08 -14.28 -3.29
CA VAL A 120 5.72 -12.85 -3.27
C VAL A 120 4.67 -12.61 -4.34
N HIS A 121 3.53 -12.02 -3.96
CA HIS A 121 2.46 -11.69 -4.91
C HIS A 121 2.47 -10.20 -5.19
N ARG A 122 2.45 -9.84 -6.45
CA ARG A 122 2.56 -8.45 -6.88
C ARG A 122 1.49 -8.11 -7.89
N LEU A 123 0.74 -7.02 -7.65
CA LEU A 123 -0.23 -6.53 -8.62
C LEU A 123 0.50 -6.13 -9.92
N SER A 124 -0.10 -6.47 -11.06
CA SER A 124 0.42 -6.14 -12.39
C SER A 124 -0.72 -5.80 -13.33
N TYR A 125 -0.40 -5.13 -14.41
CA TYR A 125 -1.32 -4.96 -15.54
C TYR A 125 -0.54 -5.07 -16.85
N GLU A 126 -1.00 -5.96 -17.75
CA GLU A 126 -0.32 -6.25 -19.04
C GLU A 126 1.18 -6.55 -18.86
N GLY A 127 1.53 -7.29 -17.82
CA GLY A 127 2.91 -7.68 -17.50
C GLY A 127 3.75 -6.59 -16.80
N VAL A 128 3.22 -5.37 -16.66
CA VAL A 128 3.88 -4.30 -15.89
C VAL A 128 3.56 -4.45 -14.42
N ALA A 129 4.57 -4.70 -13.61
CA ALA A 129 4.42 -4.94 -12.18
C ALA A 129 4.37 -3.64 -11.37
N GLY A 130 3.38 -3.53 -10.48
CA GLY A 130 3.13 -2.36 -9.63
C GLY A 130 3.01 -2.67 -8.14
N SER A 131 2.16 -1.94 -7.46
CA SER A 131 1.68 -2.14 -6.09
C SER A 131 0.16 -2.34 -6.13
N PRO A 132 -0.43 -3.01 -5.13
CA PRO A 132 0.13 -3.60 -3.90
C PRO A 132 1.06 -4.82 -4.09
N VAL A 133 1.82 -5.11 -3.01
CA VAL A 133 2.68 -6.30 -2.95
C VAL A 133 2.41 -7.05 -1.64
N LEU A 134 2.22 -8.36 -1.71
CA LEU A 134 2.05 -9.24 -0.55
C LEU A 134 3.29 -10.13 -0.38
N PHE A 135 3.91 -10.06 0.79
CA PHE A 135 5.11 -10.82 1.13
C PHE A 135 4.78 -11.93 2.12
N PRO A 136 5.32 -13.15 1.94
CA PRO A 136 5.23 -14.22 2.92
C PRO A 136 6.04 -13.92 4.18
N SER A 137 5.64 -14.50 5.31
CA SER A 137 6.32 -14.30 6.61
C SER A 137 7.79 -14.71 6.60
N ALA A 138 8.19 -15.66 5.75
CA ALA A 138 9.58 -16.05 5.55
C ALA A 138 10.49 -14.87 5.15
N LEU A 139 9.93 -13.83 4.51
CA LEU A 139 10.68 -12.61 4.13
C LEU A 139 10.67 -11.51 5.20
N PHE A 140 9.94 -11.65 6.30
CA PHE A 140 9.87 -10.61 7.34
C PHE A 140 11.24 -10.25 7.93
N PRO A 141 12.15 -11.19 8.21
CA PRO A 141 13.50 -10.83 8.63
C PRO A 141 14.27 -10.00 7.61
N ALA A 142 14.18 -10.32 6.31
CA ALA A 142 14.82 -9.57 5.25
C ALA A 142 14.21 -8.17 5.07
N LEU A 143 12.87 -8.04 5.20
CA LEU A 143 12.16 -6.75 5.21
C LEU A 143 12.57 -5.89 6.42
N ALA A 144 12.73 -6.50 7.60
CA ALA A 144 13.18 -5.83 8.81
C ALA A 144 14.66 -5.40 8.77
N ALA A 145 15.47 -6.02 7.92
CA ALA A 145 16.88 -5.69 7.72
C ALA A 145 17.14 -4.65 6.62
N LEU A 146 16.10 -4.15 5.94
CA LEU A 146 16.25 -3.13 4.89
C LEU A 146 16.88 -1.84 5.45
N SER A 147 17.63 -1.14 4.59
CA SER A 147 18.27 0.14 4.91
C SER A 147 18.26 1.08 3.70
N GLY A 148 18.36 2.39 3.93
CA GLY A 148 18.37 3.43 2.90
C GLY A 148 17.04 3.49 2.12
N GLU A 149 17.09 3.91 0.86
CA GLU A 149 15.89 4.08 0.02
C GLU A 149 15.38 2.76 -0.60
N ARG A 150 15.75 1.61 -0.04
CA ARG A 150 15.31 0.30 -0.53
C ARG A 150 13.93 -0.04 -0.01
N GLY A 151 13.02 -0.36 -0.94
CA GLY A 151 11.68 -0.89 -0.64
C GLY A 151 11.64 -2.41 -0.52
N GLY A 152 10.47 -2.97 -0.20
CA GLY A 152 10.27 -4.40 0.04
C GLY A 152 10.72 -5.32 -1.11
N MET A 153 10.61 -4.87 -2.36
CA MET A 153 11.07 -5.67 -3.51
C MET A 153 12.59 -5.88 -3.55
N ALA A 154 13.38 -5.03 -2.88
CA ALA A 154 14.81 -5.28 -2.73
C ALA A 154 15.07 -6.50 -1.85
N ALA A 155 14.32 -6.68 -0.77
CA ALA A 155 14.39 -7.87 0.09
C ALA A 155 13.98 -9.15 -0.67
N ALA A 156 12.90 -9.10 -1.45
CA ALA A 156 12.47 -10.24 -2.26
C ALA A 156 13.55 -10.68 -3.26
N ARG A 157 14.14 -9.74 -3.99
CA ARG A 157 15.20 -10.04 -4.96
C ARG A 157 16.47 -10.59 -4.30
N SER A 158 16.91 -9.99 -3.20
CA SER A 158 18.13 -10.44 -2.50
C SER A 158 17.96 -11.82 -1.84
N SER A 159 16.72 -12.22 -1.53
CA SER A 159 16.40 -13.53 -0.98
C SER A 159 16.12 -14.60 -2.05
N GLY A 160 16.17 -14.26 -3.35
CA GLY A 160 15.83 -15.18 -4.43
C GLY A 160 14.36 -15.61 -4.43
N ALA A 161 13.47 -14.84 -3.81
CA ALA A 161 12.07 -15.21 -3.68
C ALA A 161 11.38 -15.24 -5.05
N ARG A 162 10.54 -16.26 -5.27
CA ARG A 162 9.67 -16.32 -6.45
C ARG A 162 8.63 -15.21 -6.38
N ILE A 163 8.45 -14.51 -7.51
CA ILE A 163 7.48 -13.42 -7.65
C ILE A 163 6.37 -13.90 -8.57
N ARG A 164 5.12 -13.85 -8.09
CA ARG A 164 3.91 -14.11 -8.85
C ARG A 164 3.21 -12.80 -9.18
N LEU A 165 2.99 -12.55 -10.46
CA LEU A 165 2.21 -11.43 -10.92
C LEU A 165 0.73 -11.79 -10.85
N VAL A 166 -0.08 -10.87 -10.32
CA VAL A 166 -1.53 -10.99 -10.21
C VAL A 166 -2.15 -9.84 -10.99
N GLU A 167 -2.94 -10.18 -12.00
CA GLU A 167 -3.49 -9.18 -12.92
C GLU A 167 -4.55 -8.32 -12.25
N ALA A 168 -4.35 -7.00 -12.32
CA ALA A 168 -5.32 -6.00 -11.89
C ALA A 168 -6.52 -5.96 -12.84
N LEU A 169 -7.64 -5.42 -12.39
CA LEU A 169 -8.80 -5.22 -13.26
C LEU A 169 -8.58 -4.10 -14.29
N SER A 170 -7.68 -3.17 -13.97
CA SER A 170 -7.35 -2.04 -14.84
C SER A 170 -5.97 -1.49 -14.52
N GLY A 171 -5.23 -1.05 -15.55
CA GLY A 171 -3.91 -0.41 -15.38
C GLY A 171 -3.93 0.89 -14.58
N VAL A 172 -5.08 1.57 -14.53
CA VAL A 172 -5.22 2.82 -13.75
C VAL A 172 -5.12 2.61 -12.24
N GLU A 173 -5.32 1.39 -11.76
CA GLU A 173 -5.22 1.05 -10.32
C GLU A 173 -3.84 1.30 -9.74
N MET A 174 -2.79 1.26 -10.58
CA MET A 174 -1.40 1.44 -10.17
C MET A 174 -0.89 2.88 -10.39
N MET A 175 -1.79 3.82 -10.71
CA MET A 175 -1.43 5.23 -10.88
C MET A 175 -1.18 5.89 -9.52
N ASP A 176 0.03 6.47 -9.38
CA ASP A 176 0.40 7.27 -8.21
C ASP A 176 -0.03 8.73 -8.41
N ALA A 177 -0.61 9.35 -7.40
CA ALA A 177 -0.97 10.77 -7.39
C ALA A 177 0.25 11.65 -7.05
N ASP A 178 1.34 11.55 -7.83
CA ASP A 178 2.63 12.21 -7.54
C ASP A 178 2.73 13.66 -8.00
N THR A 179 1.88 14.08 -8.95
CA THR A 179 1.87 15.42 -9.54
C THR A 179 0.46 15.98 -9.58
N GLU A 180 0.33 17.31 -9.67
CA GLU A 180 -0.98 17.97 -9.85
C GLU A 180 -1.69 17.49 -11.12
N LYS A 181 -0.93 17.23 -12.18
CA LYS A 181 -1.45 16.69 -13.43
C LYS A 181 -2.05 15.29 -13.20
N ALA A 182 -1.30 14.38 -12.54
CA ALA A 182 -1.78 13.04 -12.21
C ALA A 182 -3.03 13.10 -11.32
N LEU A 183 -3.03 13.97 -10.31
CA LEU A 183 -4.19 14.18 -9.44
C LEU A 183 -5.43 14.61 -10.23
N SER A 184 -5.28 15.58 -11.15
CA SER A 184 -6.39 16.05 -12.00
C SER A 184 -6.89 14.96 -12.95
N GLU A 185 -6.01 14.14 -13.53
CA GLU A 185 -6.39 13.00 -14.38
C GLU A 185 -7.15 11.93 -13.58
N ILE A 186 -6.66 11.58 -12.40
CA ILE A 186 -7.32 10.65 -11.48
C ILE A 186 -8.70 11.16 -11.07
N GLU A 187 -8.82 12.46 -10.76
CA GLU A 187 -10.11 13.06 -10.37
C GLU A 187 -11.15 12.95 -11.49
N LYS A 188 -10.76 13.23 -12.74
CA LYS A 188 -11.65 13.04 -13.90
C LYS A 188 -12.13 11.59 -14.02
N MET A 189 -11.24 10.61 -13.80
CA MET A 189 -11.60 9.20 -13.85
C MET A 189 -12.60 8.80 -12.75
N LEU A 190 -12.45 9.37 -11.54
CA LEU A 190 -13.37 9.12 -10.41
C LEU A 190 -14.74 9.74 -10.65
N ILE A 191 -14.80 10.95 -11.22
CA ILE A 191 -16.06 11.64 -11.53
C ILE A 191 -16.85 10.89 -12.62
N LEU A 192 -16.15 10.40 -13.64
CA LEU A 192 -16.78 9.64 -14.74
C LEU A 192 -17.28 8.25 -14.29
N LYS A 193 -16.81 7.71 -13.16
CA LYS A 193 -17.25 6.44 -12.58
C LYS A 193 -18.40 6.58 -11.57
N LYS A 194 -18.80 7.81 -11.21
CA LYS A 194 -20.00 8.02 -10.38
C LYS A 194 -21.23 7.79 -11.26
N PRO A 195 -22.14 6.88 -10.87
CA PRO A 195 -23.36 6.58 -11.61
C PRO A 195 -24.31 7.77 -11.69
#